data_b1e10703fb9991045c7bf705c940e49c
#
_entry.id   b1e10703fb9991045c7bf705c940e49c
#
_cell.length_a   1.000
_cell.length_b   1.000
_cell.length_c   1.000
_cell.angle_alpha   90.00
_cell.angle_beta   90.00
_cell.angle_gamma   90.00
#
_symmetry.space_group_name_H-M   'P 1'
#
loop_
_entity.id
_entity.type
_entity.pdbx_description
1 polymer ?
#
loop_
_entity_poly.entity_id
_entity_poly.type
_entity_poly.pdbx_seq_one_letter_code
_entity_poly.pdbx_strand_id
1 'polypeptide(L)'
;MARPTSVSSSSSSHPLDLQVSYRLGAPLIYVKGELDHQTAPQLRAAIEEEWASAPPAVILELSGMSYLDSGGLSVLFDALTRLRGTAWLGAVGPIPPVARLLEMTGLTEQPDFRAFADLDAAALALASSSAAR
;
A
#
# COMPACT_ATOMS: atom_id res chain seq x y z
N MET A 1 -17.52 -3.86 15.07
CA MET A 1 -17.65 -3.48 14.60
C MET A 1 -17.70 -3.42 13.46
N ALA A 2 -17.86 -3.37 12.98
CA ALA A 2 -18.01 -3.36 12.04
C ALA A 2 -17.82 -2.60 11.18
N ARG A 3 -17.79 -2.48 10.45
CA ARG A 3 -17.49 -1.92 9.65
C ARG A 3 -18.25 -1.30 8.96
N PRO A 4 -18.20 -0.64 8.63
CA PRO A 4 -18.93 0.03 8.07
C PRO A 4 -19.11 0.01 6.81
N THR A 5 -19.18 -0.10 6.47
CA THR A 5 -19.24 -0.08 5.58
C THR A 5 -19.75 0.13 4.69
N SER A 6 -19.91 0.02 4.39
CA SER A 6 -20.23 0.07 3.51
C SER A 6 -20.96 0.67 2.89
N VAL A 7 -21.25 1.01 2.83
CA VAL A 7 -22.00 1.66 2.45
C VAL A 7 -21.93 2.28 1.35
N SER A 8 -21.67 2.93 1.26
CA SER A 8 -21.45 3.61 0.32
C SER A 8 -21.33 3.16 -0.91
N SER A 9 -21.10 2.29 -0.89
CA SER A 9 -20.87 1.67 -2.01
C SER A 9 -21.79 1.80 -3.09
N SER A 10 -22.80 2.30 -2.88
CA SER A 10 -23.81 2.39 -3.89
C SER A 10 -23.32 2.99 -5.17
N SER A 11 -22.33 3.84 -5.13
CA SER A 11 -21.91 4.52 -6.32
C SER A 11 -20.82 3.80 -7.08
N SER A 12 -20.23 2.79 -6.51
CA SER A 12 -19.14 2.11 -7.16
C SER A 12 -19.43 0.64 -7.32
N SER A 13 -19.30 0.12 -8.53
CA SER A 13 -19.46 -1.29 -8.76
C SER A 13 -18.21 -2.07 -8.38
N HIS A 14 -17.11 -1.38 -8.15
CA HIS A 14 -15.85 -2.02 -7.78
C HIS A 14 -15.24 -1.31 -6.58
N PRO A 15 -15.88 -1.47 -5.42
CA PRO A 15 -15.40 -0.78 -4.23
C PRO A 15 -14.02 -1.26 -3.83
N LEU A 16 -13.31 -0.40 -3.14
CA LEU A 16 -12.02 -0.75 -2.60
C LEU A 16 -12.24 -1.44 -1.26
N ASP A 17 -11.61 -2.57 -1.08
CA ASP A 17 -11.67 -3.32 0.17
C ASP A 17 -10.28 -3.35 0.77
N LEU A 18 -10.14 -2.89 2.00
CA LEU A 18 -8.87 -2.81 2.69
C LEU A 18 -8.92 -3.63 3.96
N GLN A 19 -7.90 -4.46 4.17
CA GLN A 19 -7.77 -5.21 5.41
C GLN A 19 -6.35 -5.00 5.91
N VAL A 20 -6.21 -4.79 7.22
CA VAL A 20 -4.90 -4.51 7.81
C VAL A 20 -4.50 -5.67 8.71
N SER A 21 -3.27 -6.11 8.55
CA SER A 21 -2.65 -7.09 9.41
C SER A 21 -1.26 -6.55 9.77
N TYR A 22 -0.49 -7.32 10.54
CA TYR A 22 0.84 -6.85 10.95
C TYR A 22 1.85 -7.97 10.79
N ARG A 23 3.07 -7.60 10.40
CA ARG A 23 4.14 -8.54 10.22
C ARG A 23 5.41 -7.91 10.72
N LEU A 24 6.02 -8.50 11.76
CA LEU A 24 7.27 -8.00 12.33
C LEU A 24 7.18 -6.50 12.68
N GLY A 25 6.04 -6.08 13.21
CA GLY A 25 5.83 -4.69 13.62
C GLY A 25 5.45 -3.74 12.52
N ALA A 26 5.31 -4.21 11.29
CA ALA A 26 4.91 -3.37 10.18
C ALA A 26 3.47 -3.65 9.78
N PRO A 27 2.68 -2.62 9.51
CA PRO A 27 1.33 -2.84 8.99
C PRO A 27 1.40 -3.40 7.58
N LEU A 28 0.52 -4.35 7.31
CA LEU A 28 0.38 -5.00 6.03
C LEU A 28 -1.06 -4.75 5.59
N ILE A 29 -1.22 -3.94 4.57
CA ILE A 29 -2.54 -3.56 4.09
C ILE A 29 -2.85 -4.31 2.81
N TYR A 30 -3.87 -5.16 2.86
CA TYR A 30 -4.34 -5.89 1.68
C TYR A 30 -5.28 -4.96 0.93
N VAL A 31 -4.95 -4.66 -0.32
CA VAL A 31 -5.72 -3.72 -1.15
C VAL A 31 -6.39 -4.52 -2.25
N LYS A 32 -7.71 -4.56 -2.22
CA LYS A 32 -8.48 -5.34 -3.19
C LYS A 32 -9.48 -4.42 -3.88
N GLY A 33 -9.54 -4.50 -5.20
CA GLY A 33 -10.47 -3.70 -5.99
C GLY A 33 -9.76 -2.64 -6.81
N GLU A 34 -10.45 -1.53 -7.05
CA GLU A 34 -9.94 -0.48 -7.91
C GLU A 34 -9.47 0.71 -7.07
N LEU A 35 -8.25 1.13 -7.31
CA LEU A 35 -7.70 2.30 -6.64
C LEU A 35 -7.68 3.46 -7.64
N ASP A 36 -8.64 4.36 -7.49
CA ASP A 36 -8.80 5.51 -8.37
C ASP A 36 -8.99 6.75 -7.50
N HIS A 37 -9.30 7.89 -8.14
CA HIS A 37 -9.43 9.12 -7.38
C HIS A 37 -10.61 9.10 -6.40
N GLN A 38 -11.62 8.26 -6.64
CA GLN A 38 -12.76 8.17 -5.73
C GLN A 38 -12.46 7.30 -4.52
N THR A 39 -11.67 6.24 -4.70
CA THR A 39 -11.35 5.34 -3.61
C THR A 39 -10.02 5.68 -2.93
N ALA A 40 -9.21 6.51 -3.57
CA ALA A 40 -7.91 6.90 -3.03
C ALA A 40 -7.96 7.41 -1.59
N PRO A 41 -8.96 8.22 -1.20
CA PRO A 41 -9.02 8.68 0.19
C PRO A 41 -9.11 7.55 1.20
N GLN A 42 -9.70 6.42 0.84
CA GLN A 42 -9.79 5.28 1.75
C GLN A 42 -8.40 4.72 2.05
N LEU A 43 -7.59 4.54 1.01
CA LEU A 43 -6.24 4.03 1.21
C LEU A 43 -5.38 5.05 1.95
N ARG A 44 -5.52 6.33 1.61
CA ARG A 44 -4.78 7.38 2.30
C ARG A 44 -5.07 7.35 3.79
N ALA A 45 -6.34 7.25 4.17
CA ALA A 45 -6.72 7.21 5.58
C ALA A 45 -6.14 5.99 6.28
N ALA A 46 -6.18 4.83 5.61
CA ALA A 46 -5.65 3.61 6.20
C ALA A 46 -4.15 3.73 6.46
N ILE A 47 -3.42 4.28 5.50
CA ILE A 47 -1.98 4.45 5.66
C ILE A 47 -1.68 5.45 6.78
N GLU A 48 -2.40 6.56 6.81
CA GLU A 48 -2.17 7.58 7.83
C GLU A 48 -2.45 7.06 9.23
N GLU A 49 -3.46 6.23 9.35
CA GLU A 49 -3.79 5.65 10.65
C GLU A 49 -2.65 4.79 11.17
N GLU A 50 -2.00 4.04 10.27
CA GLU A 50 -0.91 3.17 10.67
C GLU A 50 0.37 3.93 10.98
N TRP A 51 0.54 5.11 10.43
CA TRP A 51 1.73 5.91 10.72
C TRP A 51 1.79 6.39 12.15
N ALA A 52 0.67 6.43 12.84
CA ALA A 52 0.64 6.93 14.21
C ALA A 52 1.57 6.13 15.12
N SER A 53 1.83 4.87 14.81
CA SER A 53 2.70 4.03 15.62
C SER A 53 4.15 4.06 15.15
N ALA A 54 4.48 4.90 14.18
CA ALA A 54 5.85 5.03 13.65
C ALA A 54 6.47 3.69 13.27
N PRO A 55 5.82 2.93 12.38
CA PRO A 55 6.33 1.62 12.00
C PRO A 55 7.58 1.74 11.13
N PRO A 56 8.40 0.67 11.05
CA PRO A 56 9.59 0.70 10.20
C PRO A 56 9.26 0.69 8.71
N ALA A 57 8.05 0.24 8.36
CA ALA A 57 7.61 0.15 6.98
C ALA A 57 6.11 0.03 6.94
N VAL A 58 5.53 0.37 5.81
CA VAL A 58 4.13 0.08 5.52
C VAL A 58 4.13 -0.76 4.25
N ILE A 59 3.49 -1.91 4.29
CA ILE A 59 3.48 -2.83 3.17
C ILE A 59 2.08 -2.93 2.58
N LEU A 60 1.99 -2.75 1.27
CA LEU A 60 0.73 -2.87 0.55
C LEU A 60 0.75 -4.17 -0.25
N GLU A 61 -0.18 -5.06 0.04
CA GLU A 61 -0.31 -6.28 -0.74
C GLU A 61 -1.30 -6.00 -1.86
N LEU A 62 -0.81 -6.02 -3.08
CA LEU A 62 -1.53 -5.49 -4.23
C LEU A 62 -2.06 -6.54 -5.20
N SER A 63 -1.94 -7.83 -4.88
CA SER A 63 -2.37 -8.86 -5.83
C SER A 63 -3.86 -8.79 -6.13
N GLY A 64 -4.65 -8.23 -5.23
CA GLY A 64 -6.08 -8.07 -5.44
C GLY A 64 -6.49 -6.75 -6.06
N MET A 65 -5.52 -5.88 -6.34
CA MET A 65 -5.82 -4.59 -6.97
C MET A 65 -5.98 -4.80 -8.46
N SER A 66 -7.16 -4.49 -8.98
CA SER A 66 -7.47 -4.75 -10.39
C SER A 66 -7.29 -3.54 -11.27
N TYR A 67 -7.14 -2.35 -10.69
CA TYR A 67 -7.07 -1.13 -11.46
C TYR A 67 -6.37 -0.04 -10.65
N LEU A 68 -5.61 0.79 -11.33
CA LEU A 68 -4.86 1.88 -10.72
C LEU A 68 -4.79 3.03 -11.71
N ASP A 69 -5.15 4.24 -11.27
CA ASP A 69 -5.01 5.42 -12.11
C ASP A 69 -4.19 6.50 -11.39
N SER A 70 -4.14 7.68 -11.97
CA SER A 70 -3.30 8.75 -11.43
C SER A 70 -3.73 9.19 -10.04
N GLY A 71 -5.03 9.09 -9.74
CA GLY A 71 -5.52 9.43 -8.40
C GLY A 71 -4.97 8.46 -7.37
N GLY A 72 -4.96 7.18 -7.71
CA GLY A 72 -4.39 6.18 -6.82
C GLY A 72 -2.89 6.33 -6.68
N LEU A 73 -2.19 6.60 -7.80
CA LEU A 73 -0.76 6.82 -7.77
C LEU A 73 -0.38 7.99 -6.87
N SER A 74 -1.21 9.05 -6.86
CA SER A 74 -0.94 10.20 -5.99
C SER A 74 -0.84 9.80 -4.54
N VAL A 75 -1.70 8.88 -4.09
CA VAL A 75 -1.66 8.43 -2.70
C VAL A 75 -0.33 7.76 -2.41
N LEU A 76 0.16 6.94 -3.35
CA LEU A 76 1.42 6.23 -3.13
C LEU A 76 2.60 7.19 -3.09
N PHE A 77 2.63 8.18 -3.98
CA PHE A 77 3.70 9.17 -3.95
C PHE A 77 3.64 10.03 -2.70
N ASP A 78 2.43 10.41 -2.26
CA ASP A 78 2.28 11.18 -1.04
C ASP A 78 2.76 10.39 0.17
N ALA A 79 2.45 9.09 0.19
CA ALA A 79 2.90 8.22 1.27
C ALA A 79 4.43 8.20 1.33
N LEU A 80 5.07 8.07 0.18
CA LEU A 80 6.53 8.06 0.14
C LEU A 80 7.10 9.37 0.66
N THR A 81 6.49 10.50 0.29
CA THR A 81 6.96 11.79 0.75
C THR A 81 6.91 11.86 2.28
N ARG A 82 5.84 11.36 2.85
CA ARG A 82 5.69 11.40 4.30
C ARG A 82 6.64 10.45 5.03
N LEU A 83 6.93 9.29 4.42
CA LEU A 83 7.79 8.29 5.05
C LEU A 83 9.27 8.58 4.88
N ARG A 84 9.59 9.54 4.04
CA ARG A 84 10.97 9.78 3.64
C ARG A 84 11.89 9.90 4.84
N GLY A 85 12.92 9.04 4.87
CA GLY A 85 13.91 9.07 5.92
C GLY A 85 13.52 8.35 7.20
N THR A 86 12.28 7.90 7.33
CA THR A 86 11.85 7.25 8.57
C THR A 86 11.38 5.81 8.36
N ALA A 87 10.82 5.51 7.20
CA ALA A 87 10.29 4.19 6.92
C ALA A 87 10.27 3.97 5.42
N TRP A 88 9.98 2.74 5.00
CA TRP A 88 9.85 2.46 3.58
C TRP A 88 8.44 1.95 3.28
N LEU A 89 8.06 2.13 2.02
CA LEU A 89 6.76 1.67 1.52
C LEU A 89 7.02 0.48 0.62
N GLY A 90 6.38 -0.65 0.94
CA GLY A 90 6.54 -1.87 0.14
C GLY A 90 5.29 -2.16 -0.66
N ALA A 91 5.49 -2.71 -1.84
CA ALA A 91 4.39 -3.20 -2.68
C ALA A 91 4.65 -4.65 -3.01
N VAL A 92 3.66 -5.50 -2.75
CA VAL A 92 3.81 -6.94 -2.90
C VAL A 92 2.84 -7.45 -3.95
N GLY A 93 3.36 -8.16 -4.93
CA GLY A 93 2.58 -8.95 -5.86
C GLY A 93 1.61 -8.24 -6.77
N PRO A 94 1.90 -7.03 -7.25
CA PRO A 94 0.96 -6.38 -8.16
C PRO A 94 0.81 -7.17 -9.45
N ILE A 95 -0.41 -7.19 -9.99
CA ILE A 95 -0.62 -7.84 -11.29
C ILE A 95 0.14 -7.05 -12.35
N PRO A 96 0.49 -7.69 -13.50
CA PRO A 96 1.34 -7.04 -14.49
C PRO A 96 0.92 -5.65 -14.93
N PRO A 97 -0.36 -5.35 -15.22
CA PRO A 97 -0.72 -3.99 -15.61
C PRO A 97 -0.43 -2.96 -14.53
N VAL A 98 -0.66 -3.34 -13.26
CA VAL A 98 -0.39 -2.44 -12.14
C VAL A 98 1.11 -2.27 -11.97
N ALA A 99 1.85 -3.38 -12.01
CA ALA A 99 3.31 -3.33 -11.90
C ALA A 99 3.92 -2.41 -12.95
N ARG A 100 3.40 -2.49 -14.17
CA ARG A 100 3.90 -1.67 -15.26
C ARG A 100 3.68 -0.18 -14.98
N LEU A 101 2.52 0.18 -14.44
CA LEU A 101 2.26 1.57 -14.10
C LEU A 101 3.20 2.07 -13.02
N LEU A 102 3.48 1.24 -12.02
CA LEU A 102 4.39 1.63 -10.96
C LEU A 102 5.78 1.91 -11.53
N GLU A 103 6.21 1.08 -12.49
CA GLU A 103 7.50 1.27 -13.13
C GLU A 103 7.53 2.50 -14.03
N MET A 104 6.51 2.64 -14.88
CA MET A 104 6.48 3.72 -15.86
C MET A 104 6.41 5.10 -15.23
N THR A 105 5.81 5.20 -14.04
CA THR A 105 5.69 6.48 -13.37
C THR A 105 6.90 6.81 -12.51
N GLY A 106 7.85 5.90 -12.41
CA GLY A 106 9.07 6.13 -11.63
C GLY A 106 8.91 5.81 -10.16
N LEU A 107 7.76 5.29 -9.74
CA LEU A 107 7.56 4.97 -8.34
C LEU A 107 8.57 3.93 -7.84
N THR A 108 8.84 2.92 -8.66
CA THR A 108 9.75 1.85 -8.26
C THR A 108 11.20 2.32 -8.09
N GLU A 109 11.51 3.50 -8.57
CA GLU A 109 12.86 4.04 -8.47
C GLU A 109 13.03 4.98 -7.28
N GLN A 110 11.96 5.24 -6.54
CA GLN A 110 12.04 6.11 -5.37
C GLN A 110 12.83 5.42 -4.25
N PRO A 111 13.68 6.17 -3.53
CA PRO A 111 14.58 5.56 -2.54
C PRO A 111 13.89 4.74 -1.47
N ASP A 112 12.74 5.19 -1.02
CA ASP A 112 12.05 4.53 0.08
C ASP A 112 10.91 3.62 -0.39
N PHE A 113 10.91 3.28 -1.67
CA PHE A 113 9.93 2.34 -2.22
C PHE A 113 10.61 1.02 -2.50
N ARG A 114 9.97 -0.10 -2.13
CA ARG A 114 10.48 -1.43 -2.39
C ARG A 114 9.39 -2.31 -2.97
N ALA A 115 9.71 -3.05 -4.01
CA ALA A 115 8.76 -3.96 -4.65
C ALA A 115 9.18 -5.40 -4.38
N PHE A 116 8.21 -6.25 -4.09
CA PHE A 116 8.46 -7.65 -3.77
C PHE A 116 7.50 -8.53 -4.57
N ALA A 117 8.00 -9.69 -4.97
CA ALA A 117 7.17 -10.64 -5.70
C ALA A 117 6.11 -11.27 -4.79
N ASP A 118 6.45 -11.49 -3.51
CA ASP A 118 5.54 -12.14 -2.58
C ASP A 118 5.81 -11.66 -1.15
N LEU A 119 4.96 -12.12 -0.24
CA LEU A 119 5.05 -11.71 1.15
C LEU A 119 6.30 -12.24 1.85
N ASP A 120 6.81 -13.39 1.43
CA ASP A 120 8.02 -13.93 2.05
C ASP A 120 9.20 -13.02 1.78
N ALA A 121 9.30 -12.49 0.56
CA ALA A 121 10.39 -11.57 0.23
C ALA A 121 10.28 -10.29 1.07
N ALA A 122 9.07 -9.80 1.25
CA ALA A 122 8.86 -8.60 2.06
C ALA A 122 9.21 -8.88 3.53
N ALA A 123 8.86 -10.06 4.02
CA ALA A 123 9.17 -10.43 5.40
C ALA A 123 10.67 -10.49 5.63
N LEU A 124 11.41 -11.01 4.65
CA LEU A 124 12.87 -11.04 4.74
C LEU A 124 13.45 -9.64 4.81
N ALA A 125 12.90 -8.72 4.02
CA ALA A 125 13.36 -7.35 4.04
C ALA A 125 13.09 -6.69 5.39
N LEU A 126 11.92 -6.99 5.98
CA LEU A 126 11.59 -6.47 7.30
C LEU A 126 12.54 -7.00 8.36
N ALA A 127 12.84 -8.30 8.31
CA ALA A 127 13.75 -8.90 9.26
C ALA A 127 15.15 -8.29 9.15
N SER A 128 15.61 -8.05 7.93
CA SER A 128 16.92 -7.45 7.72
C SER A 128 16.95 -6.02 8.24
N SER A 129 15.88 -5.27 8.02
CA SER A 129 15.81 -3.90 8.51
C SER A 129 15.85 -3.87 10.04
N SER A 130 15.12 -4.77 10.68
CA SER A 130 15.13 -4.86 12.13
C SER A 130 16.50 -5.23 12.65
N ALA A 131 17.15 -6.19 12.01
CA ALA A 131 18.45 -6.64 12.45
C ALA A 131 19.52 -5.57 12.31
N ALA A 132 19.35 -4.67 11.34
CA ALA A 132 20.32 -3.62 11.10
C ALA A 132 20.26 -2.52 12.16
N ARG A 133 19.26 -2.54 12.99
CA ARG A 133 19.11 -1.54 14.03
C ARG A 133 19.70 -2.04 15.33
#